data_eaa31b45f02cf357c3c321ff63ddbec3
#
_entry.id   eaa31b45f02cf357c3c321ff63ddbec3
#
_cell.length_a   1.000
_cell.length_b   1.000
_cell.length_c   1.000
_cell.angle_alpha   90.00
_cell.angle_beta   90.00
_cell.angle_gamma   90.00
#
_symmetry.space_group_name_H-M   'P 1'
#
loop_
_entity.id
_entity.type
_entity.pdbx_description
1 polymer ?
#
loop_
_entity_poly.entity_id
_entity_poly.type
_entity_poly.pdbx_seq_one_letter_code
_entity_poly.pdbx_strand_id
1 'polypeptide(L)'
;MSVDVLLDFQEQMTEEECMKRMEKADTLFSTRNWEEGQQYCEELLKEFPTDLFLKFRVASTYMQYAGASLQEEILKQQMERSITLFEESTASENAEISETAWYVLSGLYCMNEEYEKGLEAVEKLPQPDFDARSMKSSILYQMGKLEESEKLTQRCLYEEIRNAGLSLVSLAKIAGEESEYEKAFRFLDAAQELETLFEESRLGGVNVMVSQMKLGILVKQGKKDQALSELKHLVMGYLNIVQGRKTETPIYFDKLEWNESTSPKRGYLLENLLWLLETEDVYAELRAEDVYREMVEKIQKELEKSR
;
A
#
# COMPACT_ATOMS: atom_id res chain seq x y z
N MET A 1 19.28 -42.73 4.45
CA MET A 1 18.56 -41.71 3.68
C MET A 1 17.90 -42.41 2.53
N SER A 2 16.57 -42.44 2.44
CA SER A 2 15.89 -43.14 1.33
C SER A 2 16.03 -42.34 0.04
N VAL A 3 15.97 -43.03 -1.11
CA VAL A 3 16.04 -42.39 -2.44
C VAL A 3 14.89 -41.39 -2.62
N ASP A 4 13.75 -41.63 -1.96
CA ASP A 4 12.58 -40.77 -2.00
C ASP A 4 12.86 -39.39 -1.34
N VAL A 5 13.67 -39.34 -0.27
CA VAL A 5 14.10 -38.11 0.37
C VAL A 5 15.06 -37.27 -0.50
N LEU A 6 15.80 -37.97 -1.40
CA LEU A 6 16.67 -37.30 -2.36
C LEU A 6 15.92 -36.84 -3.63
N LEU A 7 14.80 -37.48 -3.95
CA LEU A 7 13.93 -37.09 -5.06
C LEU A 7 12.97 -35.93 -4.68
N ASP A 8 12.71 -35.73 -3.39
CA ASP A 8 11.91 -34.61 -2.84
C ASP A 8 12.75 -33.35 -2.57
N PHE A 9 14.07 -33.42 -2.76
CA PHE A 9 14.93 -32.24 -2.60
C PHE A 9 14.74 -31.29 -3.79
N GLN A 10 13.79 -30.38 -3.66
CA GLN A 10 13.65 -29.27 -4.59
C GLN A 10 14.50 -28.12 -4.11
N GLU A 11 15.32 -27.59 -5.00
CA GLU A 11 16.20 -26.46 -4.73
C GLU A 11 15.36 -25.25 -4.35
N GLN A 12 15.53 -24.74 -3.14
CA GLN A 12 14.89 -23.51 -2.67
C GLN A 12 15.93 -22.40 -2.68
N MET A 13 15.53 -21.23 -3.12
CA MET A 13 16.39 -20.05 -3.02
C MET A 13 16.47 -19.55 -1.56
N THR A 14 17.58 -18.93 -1.22
CA THR A 14 17.60 -18.07 -0.02
C THR A 14 16.73 -16.84 -0.24
N GLU A 15 16.18 -16.27 0.83
CA GLU A 15 15.40 -15.02 0.74
C GLU A 15 16.22 -13.90 0.07
N GLU A 16 17.50 -13.78 0.41
CA GLU A 16 18.42 -12.79 -0.19
C GLU A 16 18.57 -12.98 -1.70
N GLU A 17 18.75 -14.22 -2.17
CA GLU A 17 18.83 -14.51 -3.59
C GLU A 17 17.51 -14.24 -4.31
N CYS A 18 16.39 -14.60 -3.70
CA CYS A 18 15.07 -14.31 -4.23
C CYS A 18 14.87 -12.78 -4.38
N MET A 19 15.17 -12.01 -3.35
CA MET A 19 15.05 -10.55 -3.39
C MET A 19 15.90 -9.93 -4.49
N LYS A 20 17.14 -10.40 -4.66
CA LYS A 20 18.03 -9.95 -5.74
C LYS A 20 17.48 -10.25 -7.13
N ARG A 21 16.88 -11.43 -7.34
CA ARG A 21 16.26 -11.78 -8.62
C ARG A 21 15.00 -10.94 -8.87
N MET A 22 14.23 -10.64 -7.82
CA MET A 22 13.03 -9.81 -7.92
C MET A 22 13.32 -8.34 -8.24
N GLU A 23 14.52 -7.80 -7.95
CA GLU A 23 14.93 -6.46 -8.40
C GLU A 23 14.86 -6.29 -9.93
N LYS A 24 15.14 -7.37 -10.69
CA LYS A 24 14.99 -7.37 -12.14
C LYS A 24 13.52 -7.29 -12.55
N ALA A 25 12.66 -8.06 -11.89
CA ALA A 25 11.21 -8.00 -12.12
C ALA A 25 10.68 -6.59 -11.84
N ASP A 26 11.03 -6.00 -10.70
CA ASP A 26 10.67 -4.62 -10.34
C ASP A 26 11.13 -3.60 -11.39
N THR A 27 12.32 -3.81 -11.96
CA THR A 27 12.83 -2.94 -13.02
C THR A 27 11.99 -3.06 -14.28
N LEU A 28 11.65 -4.26 -14.71
CA LEU A 28 10.82 -4.50 -15.90
C LEU A 28 9.43 -3.89 -15.74
N PHE A 29 8.74 -4.16 -14.63
CA PHE A 29 7.41 -3.63 -14.37
C PHE A 29 7.40 -2.10 -14.25
N SER A 30 8.37 -1.52 -13.54
CA SER A 30 8.47 -0.05 -13.38
C SER A 30 8.79 0.69 -14.67
N THR A 31 9.40 0.01 -15.65
CA THR A 31 9.66 0.56 -16.99
C THR A 31 8.59 0.17 -18.01
N ARG A 32 7.46 -0.39 -17.54
CA ARG A 32 6.31 -0.82 -18.36
C ARG A 32 6.60 -1.94 -19.36
N ASN A 33 7.65 -2.71 -19.16
CA ASN A 33 7.93 -3.91 -19.94
C ASN A 33 7.14 -5.10 -19.35
N TRP A 34 5.79 -5.01 -19.40
CA TRP A 34 4.87 -5.93 -18.72
C TRP A 34 5.03 -7.38 -19.13
N GLU A 35 5.07 -7.63 -20.44
CA GLU A 35 5.17 -8.99 -21.00
C GLU A 35 6.49 -9.66 -20.60
N GLU A 36 7.59 -8.91 -20.71
CA GLU A 36 8.92 -9.41 -20.33
C GLU A 36 9.02 -9.64 -18.81
N GLY A 37 8.45 -8.72 -18.00
CA GLY A 37 8.38 -8.85 -16.55
C GLY A 37 7.60 -10.09 -16.12
N GLN A 38 6.42 -10.30 -16.71
CA GLN A 38 5.59 -11.46 -16.46
C GLN A 38 6.29 -12.76 -16.89
N GLN A 39 6.86 -12.79 -18.10
CA GLN A 39 7.60 -13.95 -18.58
C GLN A 39 8.75 -14.30 -17.64
N TYR A 40 9.52 -13.31 -17.20
CA TYR A 40 10.62 -13.50 -16.25
C TYR A 40 10.15 -14.10 -14.92
N CYS A 41 9.06 -13.59 -14.35
CA CYS A 41 8.49 -14.13 -13.12
C CYS A 41 8.02 -15.60 -13.30
N GLU A 42 7.33 -15.91 -14.40
CA GLU A 42 6.87 -17.27 -14.66
C GLU A 42 8.01 -18.25 -14.94
N GLU A 43 9.13 -17.79 -15.50
CA GLU A 43 10.36 -18.60 -15.65
C GLU A 43 10.97 -18.93 -14.28
N LEU A 44 11.03 -17.95 -13.35
CA LEU A 44 11.48 -18.18 -11.98
C LEU A 44 10.56 -19.18 -11.24
N LEU A 45 9.25 -19.03 -11.37
CA LEU A 45 8.29 -19.95 -10.75
C LEU A 45 8.39 -21.38 -11.31
N LYS A 46 8.80 -21.54 -12.55
CA LYS A 46 9.08 -22.88 -13.15
C LYS A 46 10.39 -23.47 -12.67
N GLU A 47 11.42 -22.63 -12.45
CA GLU A 47 12.71 -23.05 -11.91
C GLU A 47 12.58 -23.48 -10.45
N PHE A 48 11.74 -22.79 -9.65
CA PHE A 48 11.53 -23.01 -8.22
C PHE A 48 10.04 -23.20 -7.87
N PRO A 49 9.40 -24.28 -8.31
CA PRO A 49 7.93 -24.43 -8.26
C PRO A 49 7.35 -24.60 -6.84
N THR A 50 8.17 -24.96 -5.85
CA THR A 50 7.76 -25.15 -4.46
C THR A 50 8.19 -24.04 -3.51
N ASP A 51 8.91 -23.06 -4.02
CA ASP A 51 9.38 -21.94 -3.20
C ASP A 51 8.24 -20.97 -2.88
N LEU A 52 7.71 -21.07 -1.64
CA LEU A 52 6.57 -20.25 -1.19
C LEU A 52 6.94 -18.79 -1.00
N PHE A 53 8.20 -18.47 -0.64
CA PHE A 53 8.66 -17.10 -0.54
C PHE A 53 8.73 -16.44 -1.93
N LEU A 54 9.25 -17.14 -2.94
CA LEU A 54 9.24 -16.65 -4.31
C LEU A 54 7.81 -16.39 -4.81
N LYS A 55 6.88 -17.33 -4.58
CA LYS A 55 5.48 -17.19 -4.96
C LYS A 55 4.85 -15.92 -4.33
N PHE A 56 5.08 -15.75 -3.03
CA PHE A 56 4.65 -14.56 -2.31
C PHE A 56 5.23 -13.28 -2.90
N ARG A 57 6.53 -13.26 -3.23
CA ARG A 57 7.19 -12.09 -3.81
C ARG A 57 6.69 -11.77 -5.20
N VAL A 58 6.51 -12.77 -6.06
CA VAL A 58 5.94 -12.57 -7.41
C VAL A 58 4.52 -12.03 -7.33
N ALA A 59 3.67 -12.62 -6.48
CA ALA A 59 2.31 -12.14 -6.27
C ALA A 59 2.29 -10.68 -5.79
N SER A 60 3.16 -10.35 -4.84
CA SER A 60 3.30 -8.98 -4.31
C SER A 60 3.73 -8.00 -5.40
N THR A 61 4.68 -8.39 -6.27
CA THR A 61 5.13 -7.56 -7.40
C THR A 61 4.00 -7.34 -8.41
N TYR A 62 3.26 -8.38 -8.76
CA TYR A 62 2.09 -8.22 -9.64
C TYR A 62 1.07 -7.23 -9.06
N MET A 63 0.76 -7.33 -7.76
CA MET A 63 -0.15 -6.41 -7.10
C MET A 63 0.40 -4.98 -6.98
N GLN A 64 1.69 -4.83 -6.71
CA GLN A 64 2.33 -3.51 -6.61
C GLN A 64 2.19 -2.70 -7.90
N TYR A 65 2.25 -3.38 -9.04
CA TYR A 65 2.20 -2.77 -10.36
C TYR A 65 0.83 -2.96 -11.06
N ALA A 66 -0.13 -3.63 -10.43
CA ALA A 66 -1.50 -3.71 -10.89
C ALA A 66 -2.18 -2.34 -10.76
N GLY A 67 -2.71 -1.80 -11.82
CA GLY A 67 -3.49 -0.55 -11.76
C GLY A 67 -2.92 0.62 -12.56
N ALA A 68 -1.63 0.63 -12.90
CA ALA A 68 -1.08 1.69 -13.74
C ALA A 68 -1.33 1.44 -15.21
N SER A 69 -2.32 2.05 -15.79
CA SER A 69 -2.52 2.13 -17.25
C SER A 69 -2.49 0.77 -17.98
N LEU A 70 -2.76 -0.32 -17.28
CA LEU A 70 -2.85 -1.64 -17.88
C LEU A 70 -4.16 -1.76 -18.66
N GLN A 71 -4.10 -2.47 -19.77
CA GLN A 71 -5.30 -2.95 -20.42
C GLN A 71 -6.07 -3.84 -19.42
N GLU A 72 -7.37 -3.69 -19.38
CA GLU A 72 -8.25 -4.41 -18.43
C GLU A 72 -7.98 -5.93 -18.39
N GLU A 73 -7.76 -6.51 -19.55
CA GLU A 73 -7.44 -7.94 -19.68
C GLU A 73 -6.14 -8.34 -18.99
N ILE A 74 -5.09 -7.53 -19.12
CA ILE A 74 -3.79 -7.80 -18.48
C ILE A 74 -3.92 -7.65 -16.96
N LEU A 75 -4.64 -6.61 -16.51
CA LEU A 75 -4.91 -6.39 -15.10
C LEU A 75 -5.63 -7.60 -14.48
N LYS A 76 -6.67 -8.08 -15.15
CA LYS A 76 -7.45 -9.24 -14.70
C LYS A 76 -6.60 -10.49 -14.59
N GLN A 77 -5.81 -10.79 -15.62
CA GLN A 77 -4.90 -11.95 -15.61
C GLN A 77 -3.87 -11.86 -14.49
N GLN A 78 -3.29 -10.68 -14.24
CA GLN A 78 -2.34 -10.49 -13.14
C GLN A 78 -3.00 -10.65 -11.77
N MET A 79 -4.21 -10.14 -11.60
CA MET A 79 -4.97 -10.30 -10.36
C MET A 79 -5.29 -11.77 -10.09
N GLU A 80 -5.82 -12.50 -11.07
CA GLU A 80 -6.12 -13.93 -10.95
C GLU A 80 -4.86 -14.74 -10.63
N ARG A 81 -3.74 -14.42 -11.29
CA ARG A 81 -2.46 -15.08 -11.01
C ARG A 81 -1.94 -14.77 -9.62
N SER A 82 -2.06 -13.52 -9.15
CA SER A 82 -1.68 -13.10 -7.80
C SER A 82 -2.48 -13.85 -6.74
N ILE A 83 -3.79 -13.99 -6.91
CA ILE A 83 -4.66 -14.75 -6.02
C ILE A 83 -4.12 -16.18 -5.88
N THR A 84 -3.88 -16.88 -7.00
CA THR A 84 -3.37 -18.26 -6.99
C THR A 84 -2.04 -18.37 -6.22
N LEU A 85 -1.11 -17.45 -6.47
CA LEU A 85 0.21 -17.47 -5.83
C LEU A 85 0.13 -17.13 -4.33
N PHE A 86 -0.74 -16.22 -3.93
CA PHE A 86 -0.97 -15.94 -2.51
C PHE A 86 -1.67 -17.12 -1.83
N GLU A 87 -2.66 -17.78 -2.45
CA GLU A 87 -3.29 -18.99 -1.93
C GLU A 87 -2.24 -20.08 -1.65
N GLU A 88 -1.31 -20.32 -2.58
CA GLU A 88 -0.22 -21.25 -2.36
C GLU A 88 0.71 -20.79 -1.22
N SER A 89 0.99 -19.50 -1.11
CA SER A 89 1.87 -18.93 -0.08
C SER A 89 1.30 -19.02 1.34
N THR A 90 -0.01 -19.21 1.50
CA THR A 90 -0.62 -19.41 2.83
C THR A 90 -0.13 -20.68 3.53
N ALA A 91 0.44 -21.64 2.79
CA ALA A 91 1.02 -22.87 3.31
C ALA A 91 2.44 -22.67 3.88
N SER A 92 2.99 -21.44 3.86
CA SER A 92 4.32 -21.17 4.40
C SER A 92 4.36 -21.42 5.90
N GLU A 93 5.44 -22.07 6.36
CA GLU A 93 5.75 -22.22 7.79
C GLU A 93 6.19 -20.88 8.42
N ASN A 94 6.62 -19.91 7.61
CA ASN A 94 6.90 -18.56 8.05
C ASN A 94 5.56 -17.82 8.25
N ALA A 95 5.21 -17.56 9.52
CA ALA A 95 3.96 -16.89 9.91
C ALA A 95 3.81 -15.52 9.24
N GLU A 96 4.89 -14.75 9.08
CA GLU A 96 4.84 -13.43 8.43
C GLU A 96 4.37 -13.55 6.99
N ILE A 97 4.83 -14.55 6.25
CA ILE A 97 4.44 -14.79 4.86
C ILE A 97 2.99 -15.25 4.80
N SER A 98 2.63 -16.28 5.60
CA SER A 98 1.29 -16.85 5.54
C SER A 98 0.21 -15.87 6.01
N GLU A 99 0.45 -15.12 7.07
CA GLU A 99 -0.48 -14.10 7.58
C GLU A 99 -0.63 -12.93 6.58
N THR A 100 0.50 -12.44 6.00
CA THR A 100 0.43 -11.40 4.99
C THR A 100 -0.32 -11.90 3.74
N ALA A 101 -0.12 -13.16 3.33
CA ALA A 101 -0.85 -13.74 2.21
C ALA A 101 -2.36 -13.77 2.48
N TRP A 102 -2.80 -14.23 3.65
CA TRP A 102 -4.22 -14.20 4.05
C TRP A 102 -4.79 -12.78 4.08
N TYR A 103 -4.03 -11.82 4.62
CA TYR A 103 -4.45 -10.42 4.65
C TYR A 103 -4.67 -9.85 3.24
N VAL A 104 -3.72 -10.08 2.32
CA VAL A 104 -3.83 -9.58 0.94
C VAL A 104 -4.96 -10.29 0.19
N LEU A 105 -5.10 -11.62 0.36
CA LEU A 105 -6.20 -12.39 -0.23
C LEU A 105 -7.56 -11.87 0.19
N SER A 106 -7.73 -11.47 1.46
CA SER A 106 -9.01 -10.92 1.92
C SER A 106 -9.44 -9.69 1.11
N GLY A 107 -8.47 -8.81 0.78
CA GLY A 107 -8.72 -7.64 -0.07
C GLY A 107 -8.99 -8.02 -1.53
N LEU A 108 -8.21 -8.95 -2.09
CA LEU A 108 -8.35 -9.40 -3.47
C LEU A 108 -9.70 -10.10 -3.72
N TYR A 109 -10.14 -10.95 -2.81
CA TYR A 109 -11.47 -11.56 -2.90
C TYR A 109 -12.58 -10.51 -2.84
N CYS A 110 -12.44 -9.51 -1.98
CA CYS A 110 -13.41 -8.40 -1.95
C CYS A 110 -13.42 -7.60 -3.26
N MET A 111 -12.28 -7.37 -3.89
CA MET A 111 -12.19 -6.70 -5.20
C MET A 111 -12.86 -7.52 -6.32
N ASN A 112 -12.83 -8.85 -6.19
CA ASN A 112 -13.52 -9.79 -7.09
C ASN A 112 -14.97 -10.05 -6.71
N GLU A 113 -15.54 -9.32 -5.75
CA GLU A 113 -16.91 -9.52 -5.22
C GLU A 113 -17.13 -10.89 -4.54
N GLU A 114 -16.05 -11.60 -4.20
CA GLU A 114 -16.06 -12.88 -3.48
C GLU A 114 -16.02 -12.65 -1.95
N TYR A 115 -17.00 -11.92 -1.42
CA TYR A 115 -16.99 -11.40 -0.04
C TYR A 115 -16.89 -12.48 1.04
N GLU A 116 -17.54 -13.62 0.84
CA GLU A 116 -17.50 -14.75 1.74
C GLU A 116 -16.07 -15.28 1.89
N LYS A 117 -15.35 -15.45 0.78
CA LYS A 117 -13.93 -15.85 0.81
C LYS A 117 -13.06 -14.78 1.47
N GLY A 118 -13.38 -13.50 1.23
CA GLY A 118 -12.69 -12.39 1.89
C GLY A 118 -12.82 -12.46 3.41
N LEU A 119 -14.01 -12.73 3.93
CA LEU A 119 -14.27 -12.93 5.35
C LEU A 119 -13.55 -14.17 5.91
N GLU A 120 -13.62 -15.31 5.22
CA GLU A 120 -12.91 -16.53 5.60
C GLU A 120 -11.38 -16.32 5.66
N ALA A 121 -10.82 -15.54 4.76
CA ALA A 121 -9.39 -15.20 4.76
C ALA A 121 -9.01 -14.33 5.96
N VAL A 122 -9.82 -13.33 6.32
CA VAL A 122 -9.60 -12.50 7.53
C VAL A 122 -9.68 -13.34 8.81
N GLU A 123 -10.56 -14.33 8.88
CA GLU A 123 -10.68 -15.22 10.05
C GLU A 123 -9.47 -16.13 10.27
N LYS A 124 -8.60 -16.31 9.25
CA LYS A 124 -7.32 -17.02 9.40
C LYS A 124 -6.23 -16.19 10.08
N LEU A 125 -6.42 -14.88 10.20
CA LEU A 125 -5.44 -14.01 10.83
C LEU A 125 -5.53 -14.12 12.37
N PRO A 126 -4.38 -14.08 13.07
CA PRO A 126 -4.37 -14.07 14.51
C PRO A 126 -5.07 -12.80 15.02
N GLN A 127 -5.95 -12.98 16.00
CA GLN A 127 -6.62 -11.88 16.71
C GLN A 127 -6.07 -11.85 18.13
N PRO A 128 -4.93 -11.15 18.36
CA PRO A 128 -4.36 -11.11 19.69
C PRO A 128 -5.24 -10.26 20.63
N ASP A 129 -5.64 -10.84 21.77
CA ASP A 129 -6.34 -10.10 22.82
C ASP A 129 -5.45 -9.06 23.49
N PHE A 130 -4.12 -9.22 23.38
CA PHE A 130 -3.10 -8.35 23.97
C PHE A 130 -1.97 -8.07 22.99
N ASP A 131 -1.52 -6.82 22.93
CA ASP A 131 -0.28 -6.48 22.21
C ASP A 131 0.96 -6.82 23.06
N ALA A 132 1.58 -7.96 22.74
CA ALA A 132 2.79 -8.42 23.39
C ALA A 132 3.94 -7.42 23.30
N ARG A 133 3.96 -6.54 22.31
CA ARG A 133 4.99 -5.51 22.10
C ARG A 133 4.96 -4.44 23.20
N SER A 134 3.76 -4.05 23.65
CA SER A 134 3.57 -3.10 24.75
C SER A 134 4.15 -3.66 26.04
N MET A 135 3.89 -4.95 26.35
CA MET A 135 4.47 -5.62 27.50
C MET A 135 6.00 -5.74 27.36
N LYS A 136 6.50 -6.10 26.18
CA LYS A 136 7.94 -6.19 25.91
C LYS A 136 8.63 -4.85 26.12
N SER A 137 8.05 -3.74 25.68
CA SER A 137 8.57 -2.40 25.91
C SER A 137 8.68 -2.09 27.41
N SER A 138 7.64 -2.41 28.20
CA SER A 138 7.64 -2.22 29.65
C SER A 138 8.75 -3.03 30.34
N ILE A 139 8.96 -4.28 29.93
CA ILE A 139 10.04 -5.13 30.46
C ILE A 139 11.41 -4.55 30.10
N LEU A 140 11.63 -4.12 28.89
CA LEU A 140 12.87 -3.49 28.46
C LEU A 140 13.20 -2.23 29.28
N TYR A 141 12.16 -1.40 29.56
CA TYR A 141 12.30 -0.25 30.45
C TYR A 141 12.78 -0.66 31.85
N GLN A 142 12.14 -1.67 32.45
CA GLN A 142 12.52 -2.17 33.78
C GLN A 142 13.94 -2.78 33.83
N MET A 143 14.40 -3.34 32.69
CA MET A 143 15.77 -3.83 32.51
C MET A 143 16.80 -2.70 32.34
N GLY A 144 16.39 -1.44 32.27
CA GLY A 144 17.24 -0.30 31.97
C GLY A 144 17.68 -0.17 30.50
N LYS A 145 17.08 -0.96 29.60
CA LYS A 145 17.30 -0.91 28.15
C LYS A 145 16.44 0.18 27.51
N LEU A 146 16.71 1.43 27.90
CA LEU A 146 15.84 2.56 27.58
C LEU A 146 15.69 2.81 26.08
N GLU A 147 16.78 2.72 25.31
CA GLU A 147 16.76 2.94 23.86
C GLU A 147 15.94 1.89 23.12
N GLU A 148 16.10 0.60 23.48
CA GLU A 148 15.30 -0.48 22.90
C GLU A 148 13.80 -0.33 23.24
N SER A 149 13.49 0.05 24.49
CA SER A 149 12.14 0.30 24.95
C SER A 149 11.51 1.48 24.20
N GLU A 150 12.21 2.59 24.08
CA GLU A 150 11.75 3.80 23.37
C GLU A 150 11.46 3.50 21.89
N LYS A 151 12.41 2.84 21.20
CA LYS A 151 12.24 2.44 19.78
C LYS A 151 11.00 1.57 19.60
N LEU A 152 10.79 0.58 20.47
CA LEU A 152 9.62 -0.30 20.40
C LEU A 152 8.31 0.46 20.69
N THR A 153 8.31 1.33 21.71
CA THR A 153 7.14 2.15 22.05
C THR A 153 6.76 3.09 20.92
N GLN A 154 7.75 3.76 20.31
CA GLN A 154 7.50 4.63 19.15
C GLN A 154 6.94 3.84 17.95
N ARG A 155 7.40 2.61 17.75
CA ARG A 155 6.86 1.73 16.70
C ARG A 155 5.39 1.40 16.96
N CYS A 156 5.03 0.99 18.18
CA CYS A 156 3.64 0.73 18.55
C CYS A 156 2.78 1.99 18.36
N LEU A 157 3.22 3.14 18.87
CA LEU A 157 2.51 4.40 18.74
C LEU A 157 2.25 4.76 17.25
N TYR A 158 3.26 4.62 16.41
CA TYR A 158 3.13 4.88 14.97
C TYR A 158 2.05 4.00 14.32
N GLU A 159 2.07 2.70 14.61
CA GLU A 159 1.12 1.74 14.04
C GLU A 159 -0.30 1.99 14.54
N GLU A 160 -0.48 2.31 15.82
CA GLU A 160 -1.78 2.62 16.40
C GLU A 160 -2.39 3.89 15.80
N ILE A 161 -1.60 4.97 15.65
CA ILE A 161 -2.06 6.22 15.03
C ILE A 161 -2.43 5.97 13.56
N ARG A 162 -1.59 5.25 12.83
CA ARG A 162 -1.87 4.89 11.44
C ARG A 162 -3.17 4.10 11.32
N ASN A 163 -3.37 3.11 12.17
CA ASN A 163 -4.58 2.28 12.17
C ASN A 163 -5.82 3.08 12.56
N ALA A 164 -5.70 4.02 13.52
CA ALA A 164 -6.77 4.95 13.86
C ALA A 164 -7.14 5.83 12.66
N GLY A 165 -6.15 6.38 11.94
CA GLY A 165 -6.37 7.14 10.73
C GLY A 165 -7.09 6.36 9.63
N LEU A 166 -6.65 5.12 9.37
CA LEU A 166 -7.30 4.23 8.39
C LEU A 166 -8.74 3.87 8.79
N SER A 167 -8.99 3.66 10.09
CA SER A 167 -10.34 3.40 10.60
C SER A 167 -11.27 4.60 10.40
N LEU A 168 -10.77 5.82 10.64
CA LEU A 168 -11.52 7.05 10.39
C LEU A 168 -11.84 7.23 8.89
N VAL A 169 -10.90 6.94 8.00
CA VAL A 169 -11.16 6.95 6.56
C VAL A 169 -12.22 5.91 6.18
N SER A 170 -12.17 4.71 6.76
CA SER A 170 -13.18 3.67 6.51
C SER A 170 -14.58 4.09 6.99
N LEU A 171 -14.68 4.70 8.17
CA LEU A 171 -15.94 5.26 8.68
C LEU A 171 -16.46 6.39 7.78
N ALA A 172 -15.57 7.23 7.27
CA ALA A 172 -15.93 8.29 6.32
C ALA A 172 -16.48 7.72 5.00
N LYS A 173 -15.88 6.62 4.51
CA LYS A 173 -16.39 5.92 3.31
C LYS A 173 -17.81 5.41 3.53
N ILE A 174 -18.08 4.73 4.65
CA ILE A 174 -19.41 4.24 5.01
C ILE A 174 -20.41 5.40 5.06
N ALA A 175 -20.09 6.47 5.80
CA ALA A 175 -20.96 7.65 5.89
C ALA A 175 -21.19 8.32 4.51
N GLY A 176 -20.19 8.31 3.62
CA GLY A 176 -20.29 8.80 2.25
C GLY A 176 -21.27 7.99 1.39
N GLU A 177 -21.26 6.67 1.50
CA GLU A 177 -22.22 5.79 0.81
C GLU A 177 -23.66 6.01 1.34
N GLU A 178 -23.81 6.28 2.64
CA GLU A 178 -25.10 6.63 3.26
C GLU A 178 -25.53 8.08 2.97
N SER A 179 -24.75 8.82 2.18
CA SER A 179 -24.94 10.27 1.91
C SER A 179 -24.92 11.17 3.15
N GLU A 180 -24.36 10.70 4.26
CA GLU A 180 -24.15 11.44 5.50
C GLU A 180 -22.85 12.29 5.42
N TYR A 181 -22.77 13.20 4.45
CA TYR A 181 -21.53 13.89 4.10
C TYR A 181 -20.92 14.70 5.24
N GLU A 182 -21.73 15.32 6.10
CA GLU A 182 -21.21 16.06 7.27
C GLU A 182 -20.49 15.14 8.25
N LYS A 183 -21.03 13.94 8.46
CA LYS A 183 -20.41 12.91 9.30
C LYS A 183 -19.13 12.39 8.66
N ALA A 184 -19.14 12.15 7.35
CA ALA A 184 -17.95 11.76 6.60
C ALA A 184 -16.82 12.81 6.75
N PHE A 185 -17.13 14.11 6.59
CA PHE A 185 -16.15 15.17 6.79
C PHE A 185 -15.58 15.20 8.20
N ARG A 186 -16.40 15.01 9.24
CA ARG A 186 -15.90 14.95 10.63
C ARG A 186 -14.89 13.84 10.84
N PHE A 187 -15.10 12.64 10.25
CA PHE A 187 -14.14 11.57 10.32
C PHE A 187 -12.85 11.89 9.56
N LEU A 188 -12.96 12.50 8.38
CA LEU A 188 -11.81 12.90 7.57
C LEU A 188 -11.00 14.02 8.24
N ASP A 189 -11.66 14.98 8.88
CA ASP A 189 -11.00 16.05 9.63
C ASP A 189 -10.26 15.48 10.84
N ALA A 190 -10.87 14.55 11.59
CA ALA A 190 -10.19 13.87 12.69
C ALA A 190 -8.97 13.07 12.23
N ALA A 191 -9.05 12.38 11.07
CA ALA A 191 -7.90 11.69 10.50
C ALA A 191 -6.75 12.64 10.14
N GLN A 192 -7.07 13.81 9.61
CA GLN A 192 -6.10 14.86 9.28
C GLN A 192 -5.50 15.52 10.53
N GLU A 193 -6.29 15.68 11.61
CA GLU A 193 -5.81 16.19 12.88
C GLU A 193 -4.78 15.27 13.54
N LEU A 194 -4.93 13.95 13.43
CA LEU A 194 -3.93 12.98 13.91
C LEU A 194 -2.56 13.22 13.27
N GLU A 195 -2.51 13.46 11.97
CA GLU A 195 -1.25 13.77 11.27
C GLU A 195 -0.64 15.09 11.76
N THR A 196 -1.47 16.12 11.92
CA THR A 196 -1.03 17.42 12.42
C THR A 196 -0.51 17.32 13.84
N LEU A 197 -1.19 16.56 14.71
CA LEU A 197 -0.82 16.40 16.11
C LEU A 197 0.55 15.72 16.29
N PHE A 198 0.82 14.72 15.47
CA PHE A 198 2.06 13.96 15.56
C PHE A 198 3.13 14.43 14.55
N GLU A 199 2.86 15.51 13.82
CA GLU A 199 3.78 16.09 12.83
C GLU A 199 4.31 15.04 11.80
N GLU A 200 3.53 13.98 11.55
CA GLU A 200 3.98 12.83 10.78
C GLU A 200 3.20 12.67 9.47
N SER A 201 3.83 13.08 8.38
CA SER A 201 3.28 12.96 7.02
C SER A 201 3.37 11.55 6.41
N ARG A 202 4.02 10.60 7.12
CA ARG A 202 4.28 9.24 6.63
C ARG A 202 3.31 8.19 7.18
N LEU A 203 2.17 8.60 7.74
CA LEU A 203 1.14 7.69 8.28
C LEU A 203 0.46 6.83 7.18
N GLY A 204 1.27 6.13 6.39
CA GLY A 204 0.79 5.18 5.38
C GLY A 204 -0.08 5.80 4.28
N GLY A 205 0.11 7.09 3.98
CA GLY A 205 -0.66 7.79 2.95
C GLY A 205 -2.09 8.17 3.37
N VAL A 206 -2.42 8.12 4.66
CA VAL A 206 -3.75 8.50 5.20
C VAL A 206 -4.17 9.88 4.69
N ASN A 207 -3.28 10.86 4.69
CA ASN A 207 -3.48 12.20 4.15
C ASN A 207 -3.98 12.23 2.71
N VAL A 208 -3.30 11.46 1.87
CA VAL A 208 -3.66 11.36 0.45
C VAL A 208 -5.04 10.74 0.30
N MET A 209 -5.35 9.70 1.09
CA MET A 209 -6.67 9.08 1.12
C MET A 209 -7.75 10.03 1.60
N VAL A 210 -7.46 10.82 2.65
CA VAL A 210 -8.36 11.87 3.16
C VAL A 210 -8.65 12.89 2.08
N SER A 211 -7.62 13.45 1.43
CA SER A 211 -7.79 14.45 0.38
C SER A 211 -8.53 13.90 -0.84
N GLN A 212 -8.23 12.67 -1.26
CA GLN A 212 -8.95 12.03 -2.36
C GLN A 212 -10.44 11.83 -2.04
N MET A 213 -10.76 11.42 -0.83
CA MET A 213 -12.14 11.20 -0.41
C MET A 213 -12.90 12.52 -0.26
N LYS A 214 -12.28 13.53 0.38
CA LYS A 214 -12.87 14.88 0.45
C LYS A 214 -13.18 15.44 -0.93
N LEU A 215 -12.21 15.33 -1.86
CA LEU A 215 -12.39 15.74 -3.26
C LEU A 215 -13.60 15.04 -3.89
N GLY A 216 -13.69 13.71 -3.80
CA GLY A 216 -14.81 12.95 -4.36
C GLY A 216 -16.18 13.34 -3.78
N ILE A 217 -16.28 13.57 -2.47
CA ILE A 217 -17.51 14.02 -1.82
C ILE A 217 -17.89 15.44 -2.29
N LEU A 218 -16.93 16.35 -2.38
CA LEU A 218 -17.16 17.74 -2.81
C LEU A 218 -17.64 17.81 -4.26
N VAL A 219 -17.08 16.98 -5.13
CA VAL A 219 -17.54 16.87 -6.52
C VAL A 219 -18.98 16.34 -6.58
N LYS A 220 -19.30 15.26 -5.85
CA LYS A 220 -20.68 14.72 -5.76
C LYS A 220 -21.69 15.77 -5.25
N GLN A 221 -21.24 16.69 -4.40
CA GLN A 221 -22.07 17.80 -3.88
C GLN A 221 -22.14 19.02 -4.81
N GLY A 222 -21.42 19.03 -5.92
CA GLY A 222 -21.32 20.21 -6.81
C GLY A 222 -20.57 21.40 -6.19
N LYS A 223 -19.79 21.21 -5.14
CA LYS A 223 -19.01 22.25 -4.44
C LYS A 223 -17.67 22.50 -5.13
N LYS A 224 -17.73 23.02 -6.33
CA LYS A 224 -16.63 23.13 -7.27
C LYS A 224 -15.38 23.82 -6.72
N ASP A 225 -15.53 25.00 -6.10
CA ASP A 225 -14.39 25.78 -5.58
C ASP A 225 -13.67 25.04 -4.45
N GLN A 226 -14.44 24.37 -3.57
CA GLN A 226 -13.87 23.56 -2.51
C GLN A 226 -13.18 22.30 -3.08
N ALA A 227 -13.77 21.67 -4.09
CA ALA A 227 -13.17 20.53 -4.78
C ALA A 227 -11.83 20.90 -5.44
N LEU A 228 -11.74 22.07 -6.08
CA LEU A 228 -10.47 22.56 -6.65
C LEU A 228 -9.41 22.87 -5.59
N SER A 229 -9.82 23.36 -4.42
CA SER A 229 -8.90 23.54 -3.29
C SER A 229 -8.37 22.19 -2.79
N GLU A 230 -9.24 21.20 -2.64
CA GLU A 230 -8.86 19.87 -2.18
C GLU A 230 -7.99 19.12 -3.21
N LEU A 231 -8.24 19.33 -4.51
CA LEU A 231 -7.37 18.83 -5.58
C LEU A 231 -5.92 19.34 -5.42
N LYS A 232 -5.75 20.62 -5.05
CA LYS A 232 -4.40 21.15 -4.78
C LYS A 232 -3.73 20.41 -3.62
N HIS A 233 -4.47 20.16 -2.54
CA HIS A 233 -3.95 19.44 -1.37
C HIS A 233 -3.55 18.01 -1.78
N LEU A 234 -4.39 17.31 -2.53
CA LEU A 234 -4.12 15.97 -3.04
C LEU A 234 -2.83 15.93 -3.87
N VAL A 235 -2.72 16.78 -4.89
CA VAL A 235 -1.56 16.82 -5.78
C VAL A 235 -0.28 17.20 -5.01
N MET A 236 -0.36 18.19 -4.12
CA MET A 236 0.80 18.59 -3.30
C MET A 236 1.22 17.48 -2.34
N GLY A 237 0.28 16.72 -1.78
CA GLY A 237 0.56 15.53 -0.98
C GLY A 237 1.37 14.50 -1.75
N TYR A 238 0.94 14.12 -2.95
CA TYR A 238 1.69 13.21 -3.82
C TYR A 238 3.08 13.74 -4.19
N LEU A 239 3.18 15.02 -4.56
CA LEU A 239 4.47 15.64 -4.89
C LEU A 239 5.45 15.64 -3.72
N ASN A 240 4.97 15.87 -2.51
CA ASN A 240 5.80 15.82 -1.29
C ASN A 240 6.33 14.39 -1.04
N ILE A 241 5.50 13.36 -1.21
CA ILE A 241 5.92 11.95 -1.11
C ILE A 241 7.02 11.65 -2.14
N VAL A 242 6.79 12.03 -3.40
CA VAL A 242 7.72 11.75 -4.51
C VAL A 242 9.03 12.51 -4.39
N GLN A 243 8.99 13.78 -3.98
CA GLN A 243 10.18 14.62 -3.82
C GLN A 243 11.04 14.20 -2.63
N GLY A 244 10.51 13.31 -1.76
CA GLY A 244 11.25 12.80 -0.62
C GLY A 244 11.78 13.93 0.26
N ARG A 245 10.97 14.98 0.48
CA ARG A 245 11.38 16.05 1.39
C ARG A 245 11.70 15.41 2.73
N LYS A 246 12.98 15.40 3.09
CA LYS A 246 13.41 15.07 4.45
C LYS A 246 12.86 16.15 5.37
N THR A 247 11.66 15.93 5.87
CA THR A 247 11.21 16.60 7.08
C THR A 247 12.04 16.07 8.22
N GLU A 248 12.44 16.89 9.15
CA GLU A 248 13.02 16.41 10.42
C GLU A 248 12.07 15.38 11.00
N THR A 249 12.61 14.25 11.44
CA THR A 249 11.77 13.21 12.04
C THR A 249 11.21 13.75 13.36
N PRO A 250 9.88 13.78 13.55
CA PRO A 250 9.29 14.25 14.79
C PRO A 250 9.83 13.49 16.00
N ILE A 251 9.87 14.15 17.15
CA ILE A 251 10.34 13.54 18.40
C ILE A 251 9.60 12.26 18.80
N TYR A 252 8.37 12.13 18.33
CA TYR A 252 7.52 10.95 18.54
C TYR A 252 8.03 9.70 17.83
N PHE A 253 8.89 9.84 16.80
CA PHE A 253 9.32 8.78 15.90
C PHE A 253 10.80 8.87 15.52
N ASP A 254 11.60 9.62 16.29
CA ASP A 254 13.02 9.90 15.99
C ASP A 254 13.93 8.66 16.10
N LYS A 255 13.46 7.59 16.78
CA LYS A 255 14.16 6.30 16.88
C LYS A 255 13.76 5.30 15.80
N LEU A 256 12.78 5.63 14.95
CA LEU A 256 12.34 4.71 13.91
C LEU A 256 13.24 4.76 12.69
N GLU A 257 13.66 3.59 12.24
CA GLU A 257 14.32 3.41 10.95
C GLU A 257 13.26 3.16 9.87
N TRP A 258 13.30 3.96 8.82
CA TRP A 258 12.36 3.86 7.71
C TRP A 258 13.00 3.09 6.56
N ASN A 259 12.39 1.96 6.18
CA ASN A 259 12.88 1.16 5.06
C ASN A 259 12.30 1.70 3.75
N GLU A 260 13.12 2.39 2.94
CA GLU A 260 12.70 2.97 1.66
C GLU A 260 12.59 1.94 0.52
N SER A 261 13.05 0.70 0.75
CA SER A 261 13.23 -0.30 -0.32
C SER A 261 11.94 -0.94 -0.84
N THR A 262 10.81 -0.76 -0.14
CA THR A 262 9.52 -1.38 -0.50
C THR A 262 8.52 -0.41 -1.14
N SER A 263 8.88 0.87 -1.27
CA SER A 263 7.99 1.87 -1.88
C SER A 263 8.01 1.76 -3.41
N PRO A 264 6.86 1.89 -4.09
CA PRO A 264 6.81 1.99 -5.53
C PRO A 264 7.74 3.09 -6.04
N LYS A 265 8.37 2.88 -7.21
CA LYS A 265 9.21 3.93 -7.80
C LYS A 265 8.41 5.23 -7.91
N ARG A 266 9.05 6.34 -7.55
CA ARG A 266 8.40 7.66 -7.38
C ARG A 266 7.59 8.09 -8.60
N GLY A 267 8.11 7.84 -9.82
CA GLY A 267 7.39 8.15 -11.06
C GLY A 267 6.08 7.40 -11.22
N TYR A 268 6.01 6.14 -10.78
CA TYR A 268 4.82 5.31 -10.88
C TYR A 268 3.62 5.88 -10.10
N LEU A 269 3.86 6.42 -8.89
CA LEU A 269 2.79 7.04 -8.09
C LEU A 269 2.18 8.26 -8.79
N LEU A 270 3.01 9.10 -9.40
CA LEU A 270 2.53 10.29 -10.14
C LEU A 270 1.84 9.91 -11.45
N GLU A 271 2.30 8.87 -12.13
CA GLU A 271 1.64 8.38 -13.35
C GLU A 271 0.25 7.84 -13.04
N ASN A 272 0.08 7.13 -11.92
CA ASN A 272 -1.23 6.64 -11.48
C ASN A 272 -2.16 7.80 -11.11
N LEU A 273 -1.65 8.80 -10.39
CA LEU A 273 -2.45 9.99 -10.07
C LEU A 273 -2.88 10.73 -11.35
N LEU A 274 -1.95 10.90 -12.29
CA LEU A 274 -2.26 11.57 -13.56
C LEU A 274 -3.33 10.82 -14.33
N TRP A 275 -3.18 9.49 -14.46
CA TRP A 275 -4.16 8.65 -15.11
C TRP A 275 -5.55 8.77 -14.46
N LEU A 276 -5.63 8.68 -13.14
CA LEU A 276 -6.87 8.82 -12.38
C LEU A 276 -7.55 10.17 -12.66
N LEU A 277 -6.81 11.25 -12.60
CA LEU A 277 -7.33 12.59 -12.89
C LEU A 277 -7.82 12.72 -14.34
N GLU A 278 -7.13 12.16 -15.31
CA GLU A 278 -7.47 12.28 -16.73
C GLU A 278 -8.64 11.37 -17.16
N THR A 279 -8.83 10.21 -16.51
CA THR A 279 -9.77 9.18 -16.97
C THR A 279 -11.05 9.09 -16.15
N GLU A 280 -10.99 9.28 -14.83
CA GLU A 280 -12.16 9.11 -13.97
C GLU A 280 -13.24 10.16 -14.25
N ASP A 281 -14.46 9.70 -14.55
CA ASP A 281 -15.60 10.56 -14.89
C ASP A 281 -15.98 11.53 -13.77
N VAL A 282 -15.73 11.17 -12.52
CA VAL A 282 -16.00 12.02 -11.37
C VAL A 282 -15.31 13.39 -11.46
N TYR A 283 -14.16 13.47 -12.15
CA TYR A 283 -13.42 14.72 -12.31
C TYR A 283 -13.71 15.46 -13.61
N ALA A 284 -14.59 14.94 -14.48
CA ALA A 284 -14.84 15.50 -15.81
C ALA A 284 -15.22 16.99 -15.80
N GLU A 285 -16.05 17.41 -14.83
CA GLU A 285 -16.49 18.80 -14.70
C GLU A 285 -15.39 19.76 -14.21
N LEU A 286 -14.32 19.21 -13.57
CA LEU A 286 -13.20 20.02 -13.09
C LEU A 286 -12.14 20.24 -14.15
N ARG A 287 -12.05 19.39 -15.18
CA ARG A 287 -10.97 19.41 -16.19
C ARG A 287 -10.91 20.72 -16.99
N ALA A 288 -12.04 21.43 -17.10
CA ALA A 288 -12.11 22.72 -17.79
C ALA A 288 -11.54 23.89 -16.98
N GLU A 289 -11.27 23.71 -15.70
CA GLU A 289 -10.81 24.75 -14.79
C GLU A 289 -9.30 25.00 -14.89
N ASP A 290 -8.88 26.26 -14.81
CA ASP A 290 -7.45 26.64 -14.87
C ASP A 290 -6.64 26.00 -13.74
N VAL A 291 -7.21 25.97 -12.54
CA VAL A 291 -6.60 25.32 -11.36
C VAL A 291 -6.34 23.82 -11.62
N TYR A 292 -7.28 23.13 -12.24
CA TYR A 292 -7.13 21.71 -12.59
C TYR A 292 -5.97 21.51 -13.55
N ARG A 293 -5.95 22.29 -14.63
CA ARG A 293 -4.89 22.25 -15.63
C ARG A 293 -3.51 22.55 -15.02
N GLU A 294 -3.42 23.54 -14.13
CA GLU A 294 -2.19 23.85 -13.41
C GLU A 294 -1.69 22.65 -12.57
N MET A 295 -2.59 21.94 -11.90
CA MET A 295 -2.22 20.78 -11.09
C MET A 295 -1.75 19.61 -11.96
N VAL A 296 -2.41 19.34 -13.06
CA VAL A 296 -1.98 18.33 -14.05
C VAL A 296 -0.59 18.66 -14.62
N GLU A 297 -0.37 19.92 -15.02
CA GLU A 297 0.93 20.36 -15.50
C GLU A 297 2.06 20.21 -14.47
N LYS A 298 1.78 20.42 -13.19
CA LYS A 298 2.74 20.20 -12.10
C LYS A 298 3.16 18.73 -12.01
N ILE A 299 2.19 17.82 -12.10
CA ILE A 299 2.47 16.36 -12.11
C ILE A 299 3.34 16.00 -13.32
N GLN A 300 2.97 16.47 -14.52
CA GLN A 300 3.70 16.19 -15.75
C GLN A 300 5.15 16.70 -15.70
N LYS A 301 5.35 17.93 -15.20
CA LYS A 301 6.70 18.50 -15.01
C LYS A 301 7.56 17.70 -14.02
N GLU A 302 6.95 17.13 -12.97
CA GLU A 302 7.71 16.31 -12.02
C GLU A 302 8.04 14.94 -12.61
N LEU A 303 7.14 14.36 -13.41
CA LEU A 303 7.39 13.13 -14.16
C LEU A 303 8.54 13.27 -15.16
N GLU A 304 8.65 14.41 -15.85
CA GLU A 304 9.76 14.70 -16.77
C GLU A 304 11.12 14.73 -16.07
N LYS A 305 11.18 15.16 -14.81
CA LYS A 305 12.42 15.18 -14.01
C LYS A 305 12.81 13.78 -13.50
N SER A 306 11.85 12.86 -13.44
CA SER A 306 12.04 11.51 -12.90
C SER A 306 12.47 10.51 -13.98
N ARG A 307 12.42 10.91 -15.24
CA ARG A 307 12.89 10.14 -16.41
C ARG A 307 14.34 10.46 -16.71
#